data_5d9f200e1c8cd1c04f0adc0ab2f290bc
#
_entry.id   5d9f200e1c8cd1c04f0adc0ab2f290bc
#
_cell.length_a   1.000
_cell.length_b   1.000
_cell.length_c   1.000
_cell.angle_alpha   90.00
_cell.angle_beta   90.00
_cell.angle_gamma   90.00
#
_symmetry.space_group_name_H-M   'P 1'
#
loop_
_entity.id
_entity.type
_entity.pdbx_description
1 polymer ?
#
loop_
_entity_poly.entity_id
_entity_poly.type
_entity_poly.pdbx_seq_one_letter_code
_entity_poly.pdbx_strand_id
1 'polypeptide(L)'
;MPAATFFRRLSAIALGSAMLFAGAQAALAQQSKEDIEKIIREYILKNPEIIEQAILELRKRQEEAENKSRTDAIVQNKKLLTESPRGVVLGNPKGNVTLVEFFDYNCGYCKRALNDVSELLKNDPELKIVLKEFPILSPGSVEAARVAIAVRMQNPAKYWEFHRALLGGRGEANGAVALAAAQKVGLDIERIKKDMMSPEVAATLKESEQLGKALAIGGTPSYVLGDELIPGALPYDRLKLAIAQVRKCGKLDCPN
;
A
#
# COMPACT_ATOMS: atom_id res chain seq x y z
N MET A 1 52.19 52.25 54.74
CA MET A 1 51.94 51.64 53.43
C MET A 1 52.56 50.28 53.43
N PRO A 2 51.86 49.22 53.56
CA PRO A 2 51.66 48.24 52.51
C PRO A 2 50.28 47.50 52.70
N ALA A 3 49.29 47.72 51.80
CA ALA A 3 48.00 47.02 51.85
C ALA A 3 47.62 46.36 50.51
N ALA A 4 48.51 46.42 49.52
CA ALA A 4 48.14 45.98 48.15
C ALA A 4 48.55 44.54 47.76
N THR A 5 49.34 43.85 48.59
CA THR A 5 49.89 42.50 48.27
C THR A 5 49.10 41.34 48.88
N PHE A 6 48.20 41.59 49.79
CA PHE A 6 47.44 40.53 50.47
C PHE A 6 46.20 40.02 49.64
N PHE A 7 45.59 40.90 48.85
CA PHE A 7 44.39 40.53 48.04
C PHE A 7 44.70 39.70 46.80
N ARG A 8 45.92 39.73 46.27
CA ARG A 8 46.31 39.04 45.02
C ARG A 8 46.59 37.55 45.21
N ARG A 9 46.83 37.09 46.45
CA ARG A 9 47.10 35.69 46.77
C ARG A 9 45.86 34.89 47.11
N LEU A 10 44.78 35.52 47.56
CA LEU A 10 43.48 34.86 47.82
C LEU A 10 42.69 34.55 46.58
N SER A 11 42.81 35.35 45.50
CA SER A 11 42.09 35.08 44.23
C SER A 11 42.68 33.91 43.44
N ALA A 12 43.97 33.62 43.56
CA ALA A 12 44.58 32.48 42.83
C ALA A 12 44.25 31.12 43.46
N ILE A 13 44.00 31.08 44.79
CA ILE A 13 43.62 29.83 45.48
C ILE A 13 42.16 29.46 45.22
N ALA A 14 41.28 30.46 45.10
CA ALA A 14 39.85 30.23 44.79
C ALA A 14 39.61 29.71 43.37
N LEU A 15 40.38 30.18 42.38
CA LEU A 15 40.29 29.69 40.99
C LEU A 15 40.82 28.24 40.81
N GLY A 16 41.91 27.91 41.55
CA GLY A 16 42.46 26.53 41.52
C GLY A 16 41.54 25.48 42.13
N SER A 17 40.82 25.83 43.20
CA SER A 17 39.85 24.92 43.84
C SER A 17 38.61 24.67 43.01
N ALA A 18 38.12 25.70 42.28
CA ALA A 18 36.93 25.53 41.39
C ALA A 18 37.23 24.63 40.19
N MET A 19 38.42 24.70 39.59
CA MET A 19 38.83 23.82 38.50
C MET A 19 39.04 22.35 38.92
N LEU A 20 39.53 22.11 40.14
CA LEU A 20 39.68 20.75 40.68
C LEU A 20 38.33 20.11 40.99
N PHE A 21 37.32 20.85 41.46
CA PHE A 21 35.97 20.35 41.71
C PHE A 21 35.21 20.05 40.41
N ALA A 22 35.35 20.86 39.36
CA ALA A 22 34.72 20.63 38.07
C ALA A 22 35.30 19.37 37.37
N GLY A 23 36.60 19.16 37.46
CA GLY A 23 37.26 17.95 36.93
C GLY A 23 36.84 16.67 37.65
N ALA A 24 36.71 16.71 38.98
CA ALA A 24 36.26 15.56 39.77
C ALA A 24 34.80 15.16 39.47
N GLN A 25 33.92 16.14 39.28
CA GLN A 25 32.51 15.86 38.90
C GLN A 25 32.38 15.27 37.51
N ALA A 26 33.17 15.72 36.53
CA ALA A 26 33.20 15.17 35.18
C ALA A 26 33.74 13.73 35.17
N ALA A 27 34.76 13.42 35.95
CA ALA A 27 35.32 12.09 36.08
C ALA A 27 34.36 11.11 36.76
N LEU A 28 33.64 11.53 37.78
CA LEU A 28 32.60 10.72 38.46
C LEU A 28 31.41 10.46 37.52
N ALA A 29 30.99 11.43 36.70
CA ALA A 29 29.94 11.28 35.71
C ALA A 29 30.34 10.30 34.59
N GLN A 30 31.59 10.34 34.14
CA GLN A 30 32.13 9.44 33.14
C GLN A 30 32.22 8.01 33.68
N GLN A 31 32.70 7.82 34.89
CA GLN A 31 32.80 6.51 35.53
C GLN A 31 31.42 5.90 35.76
N SER A 32 30.41 6.68 36.17
CA SER A 32 29.04 6.22 36.35
C SER A 32 28.41 5.82 35.01
N LYS A 33 28.75 6.47 33.91
CA LYS A 33 28.28 6.11 32.56
C LYS A 33 28.86 4.76 32.12
N GLU A 34 30.15 4.58 32.29
CA GLU A 34 30.82 3.31 31.93
C GLU A 34 30.30 2.13 32.76
N ASP A 35 30.04 2.35 34.06
CA ASP A 35 29.43 1.31 34.91
C ASP A 35 28.02 0.95 34.45
N ILE A 36 27.19 1.93 34.07
CA ILE A 36 25.86 1.72 33.54
C ILE A 36 25.91 0.94 32.20
N GLU A 37 26.79 1.34 31.29
CA GLU A 37 26.96 0.65 30.00
C GLU A 37 27.40 -0.81 30.20
N LYS A 38 28.27 -1.08 31.16
CA LYS A 38 28.71 -2.43 31.53
C LYS A 38 27.54 -3.26 32.08
N ILE A 39 26.76 -2.69 33.00
CA ILE A 39 25.59 -3.37 33.56
C ILE A 39 24.57 -3.70 32.45
N ILE A 40 24.27 -2.74 31.56
CA ILE A 40 23.35 -2.96 30.43
C ILE A 40 23.87 -4.09 29.54
N ARG A 41 25.16 -4.06 29.19
CA ARG A 41 25.78 -5.10 28.35
C ARG A 41 25.68 -6.47 29.00
N GLU A 42 26.06 -6.59 30.27
CA GLU A 42 25.99 -7.86 31.01
C GLU A 42 24.55 -8.38 31.11
N TYR A 43 23.59 -7.47 31.34
CA TYR A 43 22.18 -7.82 31.44
C TYR A 43 21.63 -8.35 30.11
N ILE A 44 21.96 -7.66 29.00
CA ILE A 44 21.52 -8.08 27.66
C ILE A 44 22.14 -9.43 27.29
N LEU A 45 23.44 -9.64 27.60
CA LEU A 45 24.11 -10.92 27.31
C LEU A 45 23.60 -12.09 28.15
N LYS A 46 23.12 -11.82 29.37
CA LYS A 46 22.48 -12.82 30.23
C LYS A 46 21.03 -13.09 29.86
N ASN A 47 20.35 -12.13 29.22
CA ASN A 47 18.94 -12.20 28.87
C ASN A 47 18.74 -11.80 27.39
N PRO A 48 19.30 -12.56 26.42
CA PRO A 48 19.28 -12.19 24.99
C PRO A 48 17.86 -12.11 24.40
N GLU A 49 16.88 -12.79 25.03
CA GLU A 49 15.47 -12.75 24.66
C GLU A 49 14.85 -11.34 24.71
N ILE A 50 15.44 -10.43 25.48
CA ILE A 50 14.99 -9.03 25.53
C ILE A 50 15.15 -8.33 24.18
N ILE A 51 16.23 -8.66 23.45
CA ILE A 51 16.43 -8.10 22.09
C ILE A 51 15.37 -8.65 21.14
N GLU A 52 15.06 -9.96 21.23
CA GLU A 52 13.99 -10.56 20.41
C GLU A 52 12.63 -9.89 20.72
N GLN A 53 12.27 -9.74 21.99
CA GLN A 53 11.04 -9.06 22.41
C GLN A 53 10.98 -7.61 21.92
N ALA A 54 12.10 -6.87 22.01
CA ALA A 54 12.17 -5.49 21.53
C ALA A 54 12.00 -5.40 20.01
N ILE A 55 12.57 -6.34 19.23
CA ILE A 55 12.41 -6.42 17.78
C ILE A 55 10.94 -6.74 17.42
N LEU A 56 10.31 -7.71 18.12
CA LEU A 56 8.91 -8.06 17.89
C LEU A 56 7.98 -6.86 18.18
N GLU A 57 8.20 -6.16 19.28
CA GLU A 57 7.43 -4.98 19.64
C GLU A 57 7.62 -3.83 18.62
N LEU A 58 8.87 -3.62 18.15
CA LEU A 58 9.15 -2.64 17.11
C LEU A 58 8.40 -2.97 15.80
N ARG A 59 8.46 -4.22 15.36
CA ARG A 59 7.73 -4.69 14.16
C ARG A 59 6.23 -4.47 14.31
N LYS A 60 5.66 -4.86 15.46
CA LYS A 60 4.24 -4.66 15.73
C LYS A 60 3.84 -3.18 15.60
N ARG A 61 4.61 -2.28 16.22
CA ARG A 61 4.34 -0.82 16.12
C ARG A 61 4.47 -0.31 14.70
N GLN A 62 5.43 -0.82 13.93
CA GLN A 62 5.56 -0.47 12.51
C GLN A 62 4.36 -0.93 11.69
N GLU A 63 3.93 -2.18 11.86
CA GLU A 63 2.75 -2.73 11.18
C GLU A 63 1.47 -1.96 11.55
N GLU A 64 1.27 -1.63 12.82
CA GLU A 64 0.13 -0.83 13.28
C GLU A 64 0.14 0.58 12.65
N ALA A 65 1.32 1.23 12.60
CA ALA A 65 1.48 2.55 11.99
C ALA A 65 1.23 2.50 10.47
N GLU A 66 1.76 1.48 9.77
CA GLU A 66 1.54 1.28 8.34
C GLU A 66 0.07 1.00 8.03
N ASN A 67 -0.57 0.11 8.79
CA ASN A 67 -1.99 -0.20 8.64
C ASN A 67 -2.86 1.03 8.86
N LYS A 68 -2.58 1.81 9.92
CA LYS A 68 -3.28 3.08 10.16
C LYS A 68 -3.10 4.05 9.00
N SER A 69 -1.87 4.26 8.54
CA SER A 69 -1.57 5.14 7.40
C SER A 69 -2.33 4.71 6.14
N ARG A 70 -2.39 3.40 5.89
CA ARG A 70 -3.11 2.81 4.75
C ARG A 70 -4.62 2.99 4.86
N THR A 71 -5.20 2.73 6.02
CA THR A 71 -6.62 2.99 6.30
C THR A 71 -6.96 4.47 6.10
N ASP A 72 -6.16 5.39 6.65
CA ASP A 72 -6.35 6.83 6.47
C ASP A 72 -6.30 7.22 4.98
N ALA A 73 -5.36 6.64 4.21
CA ALA A 73 -5.26 6.87 2.77
C ALA A 73 -6.47 6.32 1.99
N ILE A 74 -7.00 5.14 2.35
CA ILE A 74 -8.23 4.59 1.74
C ILE A 74 -9.41 5.53 1.98
N VAL A 75 -9.60 5.99 3.21
CA VAL A 75 -10.70 6.89 3.57
C VAL A 75 -10.61 8.21 2.79
N GLN A 76 -9.40 8.81 2.72
CA GLN A 76 -9.15 10.05 1.98
C GLN A 76 -9.40 9.91 0.48
N ASN A 77 -9.11 8.75 -0.10
CA ASN A 77 -9.26 8.48 -1.51
C ASN A 77 -10.52 7.69 -1.87
N LYS A 78 -11.48 7.54 -0.94
CA LYS A 78 -12.67 6.70 -1.13
C LYS A 78 -13.41 6.99 -2.44
N LYS A 79 -13.66 8.27 -2.75
CA LYS A 79 -14.34 8.65 -4.00
C LYS A 79 -13.57 8.25 -5.24
N LEU A 80 -12.25 8.44 -5.26
CA LEU A 80 -11.41 8.03 -6.40
C LEU A 80 -11.36 6.51 -6.54
N LEU A 81 -11.39 5.78 -5.45
CA LEU A 81 -11.43 4.32 -5.44
C LEU A 81 -12.74 3.78 -5.98
N THR A 82 -13.89 4.31 -5.51
CA THR A 82 -15.19 3.68 -5.70
C THR A 82 -16.10 4.36 -6.71
N GLU A 83 -15.87 5.65 -7.04
CA GLU A 83 -16.78 6.47 -7.85
C GLU A 83 -16.10 7.14 -9.04
N SER A 84 -14.78 7.02 -9.20
CA SER A 84 -14.07 7.60 -10.33
C SER A 84 -14.58 7.01 -11.65
N PRO A 85 -14.89 7.85 -12.67
CA PRO A 85 -15.29 7.38 -14.00
C PRO A 85 -14.17 6.64 -14.73
N ARG A 86 -12.96 6.67 -14.18
CA ARG A 86 -11.78 5.95 -14.70
C ARG A 86 -11.68 4.50 -14.21
N GLY A 87 -12.46 4.11 -13.20
CA GLY A 87 -12.65 2.71 -12.83
C GLY A 87 -13.67 2.01 -13.71
N VAL A 88 -13.54 0.70 -13.86
CA VAL A 88 -14.56 -0.11 -14.51
C VAL A 88 -15.46 -0.72 -13.46
N VAL A 89 -16.74 -0.38 -13.52
CA VAL A 89 -17.75 -0.93 -12.59
C VAL A 89 -18.34 -2.21 -13.17
N LEU A 90 -18.27 -3.29 -12.38
CA LEU A 90 -18.91 -4.57 -12.66
C LEU A 90 -19.94 -4.89 -11.56
N GLY A 91 -20.91 -5.74 -11.87
CA GLY A 91 -21.97 -6.11 -10.94
C GLY A 91 -22.99 -4.97 -10.75
N ASN A 92 -23.41 -4.74 -9.51
CA ASN A 92 -24.43 -3.75 -9.20
C ASN A 92 -23.80 -2.36 -8.93
N PRO A 93 -24.00 -1.36 -9.80
CA PRO A 93 -23.47 0.00 -9.54
C PRO A 93 -23.94 0.65 -8.23
N LYS A 94 -25.10 0.17 -7.72
CA LYS A 94 -25.69 0.60 -6.44
C LYS A 94 -25.49 -0.45 -5.33
N GLY A 95 -24.57 -1.39 -5.52
CA GLY A 95 -24.29 -2.45 -4.57
C GLY A 95 -23.95 -1.92 -3.20
N ASN A 96 -24.37 -2.65 -2.17
CA ASN A 96 -24.17 -2.25 -0.76
C ASN A 96 -22.75 -2.48 -0.24
N VAL A 97 -21.93 -3.22 -0.98
CA VAL A 97 -20.50 -3.39 -0.74
C VAL A 97 -19.75 -3.15 -2.05
N THR A 98 -18.63 -2.44 -1.96
CA THR A 98 -17.73 -2.22 -3.10
C THR A 98 -16.39 -2.91 -2.85
N LEU A 99 -16.02 -3.81 -3.75
CA LEU A 99 -14.68 -4.41 -3.84
C LEU A 99 -13.91 -3.69 -4.95
N VAL A 100 -12.78 -3.06 -4.63
CA VAL A 100 -11.90 -2.46 -5.64
C VAL A 100 -10.74 -3.40 -5.89
N GLU A 101 -10.46 -3.75 -7.13
CA GLU A 101 -9.34 -4.60 -7.53
C GLU A 101 -8.32 -3.81 -8.36
N PHE A 102 -7.07 -3.79 -7.90
CA PHE A 102 -5.92 -3.33 -8.67
C PHE A 102 -5.27 -4.55 -9.32
N PHE A 103 -5.20 -4.57 -10.65
CA PHE A 103 -4.74 -5.74 -11.39
C PHE A 103 -3.78 -5.39 -12.53
N ASP A 104 -3.06 -6.41 -13.02
CA ASP A 104 -2.17 -6.34 -14.18
C ASP A 104 -2.42 -7.53 -15.10
N TYR A 105 -2.52 -7.32 -16.40
CA TYR A 105 -2.81 -8.38 -17.40
C TYR A 105 -1.72 -9.46 -17.49
N ASN A 106 -0.50 -9.17 -17.05
CA ASN A 106 0.61 -10.14 -17.01
C ASN A 106 0.77 -10.82 -15.65
N CYS A 107 -0.08 -10.46 -14.67
CA CYS A 107 -0.03 -11.06 -13.36
C CYS A 107 -0.65 -12.46 -13.33
N GLY A 108 0.18 -13.49 -13.07
CA GLY A 108 -0.33 -14.87 -12.96
C GLY A 108 -1.34 -15.07 -11.83
N TYR A 109 -1.24 -14.28 -10.74
CA TYR A 109 -2.22 -14.32 -9.64
C TYR A 109 -3.54 -13.65 -10.04
N CYS A 110 -3.52 -12.57 -10.83
CA CYS A 110 -4.74 -11.96 -11.38
C CYS A 110 -5.45 -12.90 -12.35
N LYS A 111 -4.69 -13.64 -13.18
CA LYS A 111 -5.27 -14.67 -14.07
C LYS A 111 -6.02 -15.75 -13.27
N ARG A 112 -5.50 -16.17 -12.13
CA ARG A 112 -6.19 -17.14 -11.25
C ARG A 112 -7.40 -16.52 -10.56
N ALA A 113 -7.29 -15.30 -10.06
CA ALA A 113 -8.37 -14.57 -9.39
C ALA A 113 -9.56 -14.23 -10.30
N LEU A 114 -9.38 -14.25 -11.64
CA LEU A 114 -10.44 -13.97 -12.60
C LEU A 114 -11.66 -14.87 -12.42
N ASN A 115 -11.45 -16.15 -12.10
CA ASN A 115 -12.56 -17.08 -11.84
C ASN A 115 -13.28 -16.72 -10.54
N ASP A 116 -12.55 -16.40 -9.49
CA ASP A 116 -13.11 -16.02 -8.19
C ASP A 116 -13.97 -14.74 -8.32
N VAL A 117 -13.47 -13.74 -9.04
CA VAL A 117 -14.21 -12.50 -9.35
C VAL A 117 -15.46 -12.81 -10.19
N SER A 118 -15.36 -13.70 -11.17
CA SER A 118 -16.51 -14.11 -12.00
C SER A 118 -17.59 -14.80 -11.17
N GLU A 119 -17.21 -15.64 -10.22
CA GLU A 119 -18.14 -16.32 -9.31
C GLU A 119 -18.79 -15.34 -8.31
N LEU A 120 -18.03 -14.36 -7.79
CA LEU A 120 -18.58 -13.31 -6.95
C LEU A 120 -19.67 -12.52 -7.68
N LEU A 121 -19.39 -12.07 -8.91
CA LEU A 121 -20.36 -11.35 -9.74
C LEU A 121 -21.63 -12.15 -10.03
N LYS A 122 -21.50 -13.47 -10.18
CA LYS A 122 -22.64 -14.37 -10.45
C LYS A 122 -23.50 -14.60 -9.21
N ASN A 123 -22.86 -14.72 -8.04
CA ASN A 123 -23.51 -15.22 -6.82
C ASN A 123 -23.92 -14.11 -5.86
N ASP A 124 -23.49 -12.85 -6.07
CA ASP A 124 -23.79 -11.71 -5.20
C ASP A 124 -24.34 -10.53 -6.02
N PRO A 125 -25.67 -10.43 -6.21
CA PRO A 125 -26.30 -9.36 -6.98
C PRO A 125 -26.22 -7.98 -6.31
N GLU A 126 -25.83 -7.93 -5.04
CA GLU A 126 -25.65 -6.68 -4.28
C GLU A 126 -24.19 -6.22 -4.22
N LEU A 127 -23.29 -6.93 -4.91
CA LEU A 127 -21.87 -6.57 -4.95
C LEU A 127 -21.59 -5.61 -6.11
N LYS A 128 -20.83 -4.54 -5.80
CA LYS A 128 -20.16 -3.69 -6.78
C LYS A 128 -18.70 -4.04 -6.82
N ILE A 129 -18.13 -4.28 -8.00
CA ILE A 129 -16.69 -4.42 -8.19
C ILE A 129 -16.18 -3.26 -9.04
N VAL A 130 -15.07 -2.65 -8.63
CA VAL A 130 -14.39 -1.60 -9.39
C VAL A 130 -13.00 -2.09 -9.77
N LEU A 131 -12.77 -2.28 -11.07
CA LEU A 131 -11.45 -2.64 -11.59
C LEU A 131 -10.60 -1.39 -11.84
N LYS A 132 -9.35 -1.42 -11.40
CA LYS A 132 -8.33 -0.38 -11.60
C LYS A 132 -7.15 -0.96 -12.36
N GLU A 133 -6.88 -0.44 -13.55
CA GLU A 133 -5.69 -0.79 -14.35
C GLU A 133 -4.42 -0.39 -13.59
N PHE A 134 -3.61 -1.37 -13.20
CA PHE A 134 -2.38 -1.12 -12.45
C PHE A 134 -1.20 -1.89 -13.07
N PRO A 135 -0.75 -1.46 -14.26
CA PRO A 135 0.27 -2.16 -15.05
C PRO A 135 1.67 -1.89 -14.50
N ILE A 136 2.14 -2.74 -13.59
CA ILE A 136 3.42 -2.58 -12.88
C ILE A 136 4.47 -3.63 -13.25
N LEU A 137 4.11 -4.66 -14.02
CA LEU A 137 4.99 -5.83 -14.21
C LEU A 137 5.88 -5.73 -15.45
N SER A 138 5.38 -5.15 -16.55
CA SER A 138 6.16 -5.06 -17.79
C SER A 138 5.71 -3.91 -18.70
N PRO A 139 6.52 -3.50 -19.68
CA PRO A 139 6.06 -2.58 -20.73
C PRO A 139 4.82 -3.10 -21.47
N GLY A 140 4.73 -4.41 -21.71
CA GLY A 140 3.56 -5.05 -22.33
C GLY A 140 2.28 -4.88 -21.47
N SER A 141 2.41 -4.88 -20.14
CA SER A 141 1.29 -4.58 -19.25
C SER A 141 0.74 -3.16 -19.47
N VAL A 142 1.62 -2.18 -19.65
CA VAL A 142 1.23 -0.79 -19.94
C VAL A 142 0.52 -0.68 -21.28
N GLU A 143 1.02 -1.36 -22.32
CA GLU A 143 0.38 -1.40 -23.64
C GLU A 143 -1.01 -2.02 -23.57
N ALA A 144 -1.13 -3.17 -22.89
CA ALA A 144 -2.42 -3.87 -22.70
C ALA A 144 -3.43 -3.01 -21.92
N ALA A 145 -3.00 -2.36 -20.84
CA ALA A 145 -3.84 -1.45 -20.07
C ALA A 145 -4.31 -0.23 -20.87
N ARG A 146 -3.48 0.34 -21.75
CA ARG A 146 -3.89 1.42 -22.67
C ARG A 146 -5.02 0.98 -23.59
N VAL A 147 -4.90 -0.22 -24.18
CA VAL A 147 -5.96 -0.80 -25.01
C VAL A 147 -7.23 -1.01 -24.17
N ALA A 148 -7.11 -1.57 -22.97
CA ALA A 148 -8.25 -1.83 -22.08
C ALA A 148 -9.00 -0.54 -21.71
N ILE A 149 -8.27 0.53 -21.41
CA ILE A 149 -8.88 1.83 -21.13
C ILE A 149 -9.61 2.37 -22.38
N ALA A 150 -9.03 2.23 -23.57
CA ALA A 150 -9.68 2.61 -24.83
C ALA A 150 -10.94 1.77 -25.10
N VAL A 151 -10.94 0.46 -24.77
CA VAL A 151 -12.12 -0.40 -24.80
C VAL A 151 -13.21 0.13 -23.89
N ARG A 152 -12.89 0.49 -22.65
CA ARG A 152 -13.84 1.11 -21.72
C ARG A 152 -14.43 2.40 -22.30
N MET A 153 -13.61 3.24 -22.91
CA MET A 153 -14.05 4.51 -23.52
C MET A 153 -14.96 4.28 -24.72
N GLN A 154 -14.70 3.27 -25.54
CA GLN A 154 -15.49 2.98 -26.69
C GLN A 154 -16.82 2.31 -26.33
N ASN A 155 -16.80 1.28 -25.50
CA ASN A 155 -17.98 0.51 -25.08
C ASN A 155 -17.78 -0.14 -23.70
N PRO A 156 -18.18 0.53 -22.60
CA PRO A 156 -18.05 -0.01 -21.26
C PRO A 156 -18.75 -1.37 -21.06
N ALA A 157 -19.86 -1.64 -21.78
CA ALA A 157 -20.58 -2.89 -21.66
C ALA A 157 -19.79 -4.10 -22.21
N LYS A 158 -18.87 -3.87 -23.15
CA LYS A 158 -17.99 -4.89 -23.72
C LYS A 158 -16.71 -5.12 -22.92
N TYR A 159 -16.44 -4.24 -21.93
CA TYR A 159 -15.18 -4.31 -21.19
C TYR A 159 -15.01 -5.64 -20.45
N TRP A 160 -16.02 -6.16 -19.78
CA TRP A 160 -15.91 -7.42 -19.03
C TRP A 160 -15.63 -8.63 -19.95
N GLU A 161 -16.27 -8.69 -21.11
CA GLU A 161 -16.01 -9.73 -22.11
C GLU A 161 -14.56 -9.65 -22.62
N PHE A 162 -14.10 -8.43 -22.95
CA PHE A 162 -12.73 -8.15 -23.35
C PHE A 162 -11.74 -8.51 -22.23
N HIS A 163 -11.98 -8.06 -21.00
CA HIS A 163 -11.12 -8.30 -19.85
C HIS A 163 -10.91 -9.81 -19.61
N ARG A 164 -11.97 -10.59 -19.64
CA ARG A 164 -11.88 -12.05 -19.51
C ARG A 164 -11.10 -12.69 -20.66
N ALA A 165 -11.30 -12.23 -21.89
CA ALA A 165 -10.59 -12.73 -23.04
C ALA A 165 -9.08 -12.46 -22.98
N LEU A 166 -8.69 -11.27 -22.52
CA LEU A 166 -7.30 -10.86 -22.41
C LEU A 166 -6.61 -11.45 -21.18
N LEU A 167 -7.18 -11.27 -19.99
CA LEU A 167 -6.58 -11.75 -18.74
C LEU A 167 -6.53 -13.28 -18.65
N GLY A 168 -7.58 -13.96 -19.16
CA GLY A 168 -7.64 -15.44 -19.25
C GLY A 168 -6.77 -16.02 -20.38
N GLY A 169 -6.18 -15.19 -21.22
CA GLY A 169 -5.33 -15.59 -22.33
C GLY A 169 -4.01 -16.23 -21.87
N ARG A 170 -3.40 -17.03 -22.77
CA ARG A 170 -2.07 -17.62 -22.56
C ARG A 170 -0.99 -16.66 -23.05
N GLY A 171 0.19 -16.74 -22.42
CA GLY A 171 1.35 -15.93 -22.76
C GLY A 171 1.30 -14.51 -22.22
N GLU A 172 2.18 -13.68 -22.75
CA GLU A 172 2.31 -12.26 -22.37
C GLU A 172 1.21 -11.42 -23.01
N ALA A 173 0.55 -10.60 -22.21
CA ALA A 173 -0.37 -9.58 -22.68
C ALA A 173 0.44 -8.33 -23.06
N ASN A 174 0.32 -7.90 -24.32
CA ASN A 174 0.87 -6.66 -24.86
C ASN A 174 -0.18 -5.95 -25.73
N GLY A 175 0.17 -4.85 -26.35
CA GLY A 175 -0.76 -4.07 -27.18
C GLY A 175 -1.36 -4.87 -28.32
N ALA A 176 -0.56 -5.71 -29.01
CA ALA A 176 -1.04 -6.52 -30.12
C ALA A 176 -2.03 -7.60 -29.67
N VAL A 177 -1.73 -8.30 -28.57
CA VAL A 177 -2.61 -9.33 -27.96
C VAL A 177 -3.90 -8.68 -27.45
N ALA A 178 -3.81 -7.49 -26.85
CA ALA A 178 -4.98 -6.75 -26.38
C ALA A 178 -5.87 -6.26 -27.53
N LEU A 179 -5.31 -5.77 -28.62
CA LEU A 179 -6.07 -5.41 -29.84
C LEU A 179 -6.76 -6.62 -30.46
N ALA A 180 -6.09 -7.76 -30.51
CA ALA A 180 -6.71 -9.01 -31.00
C ALA A 180 -7.87 -9.47 -30.10
N ALA A 181 -7.75 -9.31 -28.77
CA ALA A 181 -8.85 -9.58 -27.83
C ALA A 181 -10.02 -8.61 -28.05
N ALA A 182 -9.75 -7.32 -28.27
CA ALA A 182 -10.78 -6.33 -28.59
C ALA A 182 -11.51 -6.63 -29.89
N GLN A 183 -10.79 -7.09 -30.93
CA GLN A 183 -11.37 -7.50 -32.20
C GLN A 183 -12.30 -8.69 -32.04
N LYS A 184 -11.92 -9.70 -31.20
CA LYS A 184 -12.75 -10.89 -30.96
C LYS A 184 -14.09 -10.54 -30.32
N VAL A 185 -14.16 -9.48 -29.52
CA VAL A 185 -15.40 -9.04 -28.88
C VAL A 185 -16.17 -8.00 -29.71
N GLY A 186 -15.75 -7.79 -30.97
CA GLY A 186 -16.47 -6.96 -31.96
C GLY A 186 -16.30 -5.44 -31.78
N LEU A 187 -15.15 -5.00 -31.28
CA LEU A 187 -14.86 -3.57 -31.13
C LEU A 187 -14.14 -3.01 -32.38
N ASP A 188 -14.32 -1.71 -32.61
CA ASP A 188 -13.64 -0.97 -33.68
C ASP A 188 -12.18 -0.73 -33.32
N ILE A 189 -11.29 -1.44 -33.99
CA ILE A 189 -9.85 -1.42 -33.69
C ILE A 189 -9.18 -0.12 -34.10
N GLU A 190 -9.61 0.51 -35.20
CA GLU A 190 -9.02 1.79 -35.63
C GLU A 190 -9.37 2.92 -34.63
N ARG A 191 -10.59 2.90 -34.11
CA ARG A 191 -10.98 3.80 -33.03
C ARG A 191 -10.19 3.53 -31.75
N ILE A 192 -10.00 2.26 -31.35
CA ILE A 192 -9.19 1.92 -30.17
C ILE A 192 -7.75 2.40 -30.32
N LYS A 193 -7.10 2.19 -31.48
CA LYS A 193 -5.75 2.68 -31.77
C LYS A 193 -5.62 4.20 -31.59
N LYS A 194 -6.64 4.93 -31.98
CA LYS A 194 -6.71 6.40 -31.77
C LYS A 194 -6.91 6.72 -30.30
N ASP A 195 -7.88 6.10 -29.66
CA ASP A 195 -8.31 6.41 -28.27
C ASP A 195 -7.23 6.04 -27.25
N MET A 196 -6.44 4.97 -27.45
CA MET A 196 -5.34 4.57 -26.57
C MET A 196 -4.20 5.60 -26.47
N MET A 197 -4.15 6.57 -27.37
CA MET A 197 -3.23 7.69 -27.35
C MET A 197 -3.81 8.95 -26.71
N SER A 198 -5.06 8.90 -26.27
CA SER A 198 -5.75 10.07 -25.73
C SER A 198 -5.22 10.48 -24.34
N PRO A 199 -5.37 11.76 -23.97
CA PRO A 199 -5.03 12.23 -22.62
C PRO A 199 -5.77 11.51 -21.50
N GLU A 200 -6.99 10.99 -21.76
CA GLU A 200 -7.78 10.26 -20.78
C GLU A 200 -7.14 8.92 -20.39
N VAL A 201 -6.50 8.24 -21.34
CA VAL A 201 -5.74 7.01 -21.04
C VAL A 201 -4.58 7.31 -20.11
N ALA A 202 -3.80 8.35 -20.40
CA ALA A 202 -2.70 8.77 -19.53
C ALA A 202 -3.21 9.20 -18.12
N ALA A 203 -4.32 9.92 -18.06
CA ALA A 203 -4.94 10.36 -16.81
C ALA A 203 -5.47 9.17 -15.98
N THR A 204 -6.03 8.13 -16.63
CA THR A 204 -6.51 6.92 -15.97
C THR A 204 -5.35 6.15 -15.33
N LEU A 205 -4.26 5.92 -16.08
CA LEU A 205 -3.08 5.23 -15.55
C LEU A 205 -2.42 6.02 -14.41
N LYS A 206 -2.33 7.35 -14.55
CA LYS A 206 -1.80 8.23 -13.50
C LYS A 206 -2.64 8.18 -12.22
N GLU A 207 -3.97 8.17 -12.32
CA GLU A 207 -4.87 8.04 -11.17
C GLU A 207 -4.61 6.72 -10.44
N SER A 208 -4.55 5.61 -11.17
CA SER A 208 -4.28 4.29 -10.58
C SER A 208 -2.89 4.22 -9.93
N GLU A 209 -1.87 4.81 -10.57
CA GLU A 209 -0.53 4.90 -10.01
C GLU A 209 -0.50 5.72 -8.72
N GLN A 210 -1.18 6.87 -8.70
CA GLN A 210 -1.27 7.72 -7.51
C GLN A 210 -1.99 7.02 -6.35
N LEU A 211 -3.10 6.32 -6.63
CA LEU A 211 -3.79 5.50 -5.65
C LEU A 211 -2.91 4.36 -5.15
N GLY A 212 -2.21 3.64 -6.05
CA GLY A 212 -1.30 2.57 -5.68
C GLY A 212 -0.18 3.04 -4.74
N LYS A 213 0.40 4.22 -5.02
CA LYS A 213 1.41 4.85 -4.14
C LYS A 213 0.81 5.27 -2.80
N ALA A 214 -0.35 5.93 -2.80
CA ALA A 214 -0.99 6.39 -1.57
C ALA A 214 -1.36 5.24 -0.63
N LEU A 215 -1.78 4.11 -1.18
CA LEU A 215 -2.16 2.91 -0.43
C LEU A 215 -0.99 1.95 -0.18
N ALA A 216 0.21 2.28 -0.62
CA ALA A 216 1.40 1.41 -0.56
C ALA A 216 1.15 0.02 -1.18
N ILE A 217 0.49 -0.03 -2.36
CA ILE A 217 0.25 -1.27 -3.10
C ILE A 217 1.56 -1.71 -3.75
N GLY A 218 2.11 -2.84 -3.28
CA GLY A 218 3.37 -3.41 -3.76
C GLY A 218 3.23 -4.52 -4.81
N GLY A 219 2.00 -4.90 -5.20
CA GLY A 219 1.76 -6.00 -6.15
C GLY A 219 0.31 -6.17 -6.55
N THR A 220 0.08 -7.09 -7.48
CA THR A 220 -1.25 -7.40 -8.01
C THR A 220 -1.56 -8.91 -7.89
N PRO A 221 -2.84 -9.30 -7.74
CA PRO A 221 -3.95 -8.40 -7.45
C PRO A 221 -3.82 -7.81 -6.05
N SER A 222 -4.40 -6.62 -5.84
CA SER A 222 -4.63 -6.07 -4.51
C SER A 222 -6.06 -5.57 -4.44
N TYR A 223 -6.72 -5.84 -3.32
CA TYR A 223 -8.13 -5.47 -3.15
C TYR A 223 -8.27 -4.41 -2.07
N VAL A 224 -9.17 -3.45 -2.30
CA VAL A 224 -9.67 -2.56 -1.24
C VAL A 224 -11.10 -2.93 -0.95
N LEU A 225 -11.39 -3.25 0.31
CA LEU A 225 -12.70 -3.66 0.79
C LEU A 225 -12.98 -3.00 2.15
N GLY A 226 -14.04 -2.21 2.23
CA GLY A 226 -14.27 -1.35 3.39
C GLY A 226 -13.20 -0.24 3.47
N ASP A 227 -12.46 -0.22 4.56
CA ASP A 227 -11.34 0.68 4.83
C ASP A 227 -9.98 -0.04 4.90
N GLU A 228 -9.92 -1.26 4.36
CA GLU A 228 -8.74 -2.11 4.42
C GLU A 228 -8.22 -2.51 3.03
N LEU A 229 -6.89 -2.70 2.96
CA LEU A 229 -6.18 -3.25 1.80
C LEU A 229 -5.87 -4.73 2.05
N ILE A 230 -6.27 -5.56 1.11
CA ILE A 230 -5.98 -7.00 1.10
C ILE A 230 -4.96 -7.25 -0.02
N PRO A 231 -3.70 -7.53 0.29
CA PRO A 231 -2.68 -7.80 -0.71
C PRO A 231 -2.77 -9.24 -1.23
N GLY A 232 -2.59 -9.42 -2.53
CA GLY A 232 -2.52 -10.72 -3.18
C GLY A 232 -3.89 -11.34 -3.48
N ALA A 233 -3.86 -12.45 -4.19
CA ALA A 233 -5.07 -13.19 -4.55
C ALA A 233 -5.65 -13.92 -3.33
N LEU A 234 -6.94 -13.73 -3.09
CA LEU A 234 -7.71 -14.51 -2.14
C LEU A 234 -8.66 -15.45 -2.88
N PRO A 235 -8.82 -16.71 -2.42
CA PRO A 235 -9.82 -17.62 -2.95
C PRO A 235 -11.25 -17.10 -2.76
N TYR A 236 -12.15 -17.51 -3.64
CA TYR A 236 -13.57 -17.13 -3.63
C TYR A 236 -14.21 -17.15 -2.23
N ASP A 237 -14.08 -18.25 -1.49
CA ASP A 237 -14.70 -18.37 -0.17
C ASP A 237 -14.20 -17.34 0.84
N ARG A 238 -12.91 -16.98 0.77
CA ARG A 238 -12.31 -15.97 1.65
C ARG A 238 -12.79 -14.57 1.29
N LEU A 239 -12.84 -14.24 -0.02
CA LEU A 239 -13.41 -12.99 -0.51
C LEU A 239 -14.89 -12.86 -0.13
N LYS A 240 -15.69 -13.93 -0.30
CA LYS A 240 -17.08 -13.96 0.09
C LYS A 240 -17.30 -13.70 1.58
N LEU A 241 -16.49 -14.32 2.44
CA LEU A 241 -16.53 -14.06 3.89
C LEU A 241 -16.18 -12.61 4.22
N ALA A 242 -15.11 -12.08 3.63
CA ALA A 242 -14.69 -10.69 3.83
C ALA A 242 -15.80 -9.71 3.39
N ILE A 243 -16.41 -9.93 2.24
CA ILE A 243 -17.54 -9.13 1.74
C ILE A 243 -18.72 -9.18 2.72
N ALA A 244 -19.04 -10.37 3.25
CA ALA A 244 -20.13 -10.53 4.21
C ALA A 244 -19.84 -9.79 5.52
N GLN A 245 -18.60 -9.79 6.02
CA GLN A 245 -18.18 -9.03 7.20
C GLN A 245 -18.32 -7.52 6.98
N VAL A 246 -17.77 -6.99 5.87
CA VAL A 246 -17.91 -5.57 5.54
C VAL A 246 -19.38 -5.19 5.35
N ARG A 247 -20.20 -6.05 4.78
CA ARG A 247 -21.65 -5.82 4.67
C ARG A 247 -22.35 -5.72 6.03
N LYS A 248 -21.88 -6.49 7.03
CA LYS A 248 -22.45 -6.53 8.39
C LYS A 248 -22.03 -5.31 9.22
N CYS A 249 -20.76 -4.90 9.20
CA CYS A 249 -20.21 -3.93 10.14
C CYS A 249 -19.29 -2.87 9.51
N GLY A 250 -19.08 -2.89 8.21
CA GLY A 250 -18.19 -1.95 7.50
C GLY A 250 -16.69 -2.27 7.59
N LYS A 251 -16.31 -3.36 8.27
CA LYS A 251 -14.91 -3.76 8.50
C LYS A 251 -14.69 -5.24 8.21
N LEU A 252 -13.43 -5.64 7.95
CA LEU A 252 -13.06 -7.04 7.79
C LEU A 252 -13.17 -7.82 9.11
N ASP A 253 -12.79 -7.19 10.22
CA ASP A 253 -12.90 -7.75 11.56
C ASP A 253 -14.05 -7.06 12.31
N CYS A 254 -15.22 -7.71 12.29
CA CYS A 254 -16.35 -7.24 13.09
C CYS A 254 -16.13 -7.54 14.58
N PRO A 255 -16.29 -6.56 15.48
CA PRO A 255 -16.33 -6.87 16.90
C PRO A 255 -17.51 -7.80 17.20
N ASN A 256 -17.24 -8.84 18.00
CA ASN A 256 -18.26 -9.77 18.49
C ASN A 256 -19.27 -9.09 19.40
#